data_2f0686bbb37a0d19324a95d6ff944df3
#
_entry.id   2f0686bbb37a0d19324a95d6ff944df3
#
_cell.length_a   1.000
_cell.length_b   1.000
_cell.length_c   1.000
_cell.angle_alpha   90.00
_cell.angle_beta   90.00
_cell.angle_gamma   90.00
#
_symmetry.space_group_name_H-M   'P 1'
#
loop_
_entity.id
_entity.type
_entity.pdbx_description
1 polymer ?
#
loop_
_entity_poly.entity_id
_entity_poly.type
_entity_poly.pdbx_seq_one_letter_code
_entity_poly.pdbx_strand_id
1 'polypeptide(L)'
;MRNDNTPEDLRLLVSQLRRLADDLERITGGAGPDASDLARAPVLSAWTPVIVPTMERALAGTVHGHPLIANGHRTVTSHLVAVDPGLGWIRTWNRYYRLGAPAADIEGAGHA
;
A
#
# COMPACT_ATOMS: atom_id res chain seq x y z
N MET A 1 -20.32 -14.75 -8.47
CA MET A 1 -19.78 -13.40 -8.47
C MET A 1 -20.45 -12.60 -9.58
N ARG A 2 -20.91 -11.47 -9.23
CA ARG A 2 -21.59 -10.66 -10.20
C ARG A 2 -20.67 -9.65 -10.82
N ASN A 3 -20.95 -9.32 -12.03
CA ASN A 3 -20.23 -8.30 -12.73
C ASN A 3 -21.16 -7.13 -12.97
N ASP A 4 -21.27 -6.29 -11.97
CA ASP A 4 -22.19 -5.16 -12.00
C ASP A 4 -21.51 -3.86 -12.27
N ASN A 5 -20.32 -3.89 -12.86
CA ASN A 5 -19.57 -2.67 -13.09
C ASN A 5 -20.31 -1.79 -14.07
N THR A 6 -20.64 -0.59 -13.63
CA THR A 6 -21.20 0.44 -14.47
C THR A 6 -20.10 1.08 -15.29
N PRO A 7 -20.46 1.85 -16.34
CA PRO A 7 -19.44 2.62 -17.05
C PRO A 7 -18.64 3.55 -16.13
N GLU A 8 -19.27 4.10 -15.09
CA GLU A 8 -18.58 4.94 -14.13
C GLU A 8 -17.57 4.14 -13.32
N ASP A 9 -17.99 2.93 -12.89
CA ASP A 9 -17.08 2.06 -12.15
C ASP A 9 -15.87 1.70 -13.00
N LEU A 10 -16.10 1.42 -14.27
CA LEU A 10 -15.00 1.09 -15.18
C LEU A 10 -14.07 2.27 -15.39
N ARG A 11 -14.61 3.49 -15.46
CA ARG A 11 -13.77 4.67 -15.58
C ARG A 11 -12.92 4.89 -14.35
N LEU A 12 -13.49 4.63 -13.17
CA LEU A 12 -12.71 4.70 -11.93
C LEU A 12 -11.59 3.68 -11.93
N LEU A 13 -11.88 2.47 -12.39
CA LEU A 13 -10.86 1.42 -12.49
C LEU A 13 -9.76 1.85 -13.46
N VAL A 14 -10.12 2.39 -14.60
CA VAL A 14 -9.14 2.88 -15.57
C VAL A 14 -8.25 3.96 -14.93
N SER A 15 -8.86 4.88 -14.20
CA SER A 15 -8.09 5.94 -13.53
C SER A 15 -7.11 5.36 -12.51
N GLN A 16 -7.57 4.37 -11.74
CA GLN A 16 -6.70 3.72 -10.76
C GLN A 16 -5.55 3.00 -11.44
N LEU A 17 -5.84 2.30 -12.53
CA LEU A 17 -4.80 1.57 -13.26
C LEU A 17 -3.78 2.53 -13.87
N ARG A 18 -4.22 3.67 -14.38
CA ARG A 18 -3.32 4.65 -14.94
C ARG A 18 -2.41 5.24 -13.88
N ARG A 19 -2.95 5.57 -12.70
CA ARG A 19 -2.13 6.07 -11.61
C ARG A 19 -1.11 5.04 -11.18
N LEU A 20 -1.53 3.78 -11.10
CA LEU A 20 -0.61 2.71 -10.75
C LEU A 20 0.49 2.58 -11.78
N ALA A 21 0.13 2.59 -13.06
CA ALA A 21 1.12 2.46 -14.13
C ALA A 21 2.11 3.62 -14.10
N ASP A 22 1.62 4.85 -13.91
CA ASP A 22 2.50 6.02 -13.82
C ASP A 22 3.46 5.91 -12.66
N ASP A 23 2.95 5.48 -11.50
CA ASP A 23 3.80 5.33 -10.32
C ASP A 23 4.86 4.25 -10.52
N LEU A 24 4.47 3.14 -11.14
CA LEU A 24 5.42 2.06 -11.39
C LEU A 24 6.49 2.49 -12.39
N GLU A 25 6.14 3.29 -13.38
CA GLU A 25 7.13 3.81 -14.32
C GLU A 25 8.14 4.69 -13.61
N ARG A 26 7.67 5.55 -12.70
CA ARG A 26 8.58 6.40 -11.94
C ARG A 26 9.49 5.56 -11.05
N ILE A 27 8.95 4.53 -10.42
CA ILE A 27 9.73 3.66 -9.54
C ILE A 27 10.79 2.90 -10.35
N THR A 28 10.41 2.34 -11.48
CA THR A 28 11.38 1.60 -12.31
C THR A 28 12.41 2.52 -12.92
N GLY A 29 12.08 3.79 -13.12
CA GLY A 29 13.03 4.79 -13.58
C GLY A 29 13.93 5.33 -12.48
N GLY A 30 13.77 4.87 -11.25
CA GLY A 30 14.60 5.30 -10.14
C GLY A 30 14.12 6.52 -9.39
N ALA A 31 13.00 7.13 -9.81
CA ALA A 31 12.51 8.33 -9.15
C ALA A 31 11.64 8.03 -7.92
N GLY A 32 10.77 7.04 -8.03
CA GLY A 32 9.88 6.69 -6.95
C GLY A 32 8.92 7.82 -6.59
N PRO A 33 8.29 7.74 -5.41
CA PRO A 33 7.43 8.81 -4.94
C PRO A 33 8.26 10.03 -4.52
N ASP A 34 7.72 11.21 -4.77
CA ASP A 34 8.37 12.44 -4.33
C ASP A 34 7.88 12.83 -2.93
N ALA A 35 8.43 13.92 -2.38
CA ALA A 35 8.06 14.36 -1.05
C ALA A 35 6.57 14.68 -0.93
N SER A 36 5.98 15.22 -1.99
CA SER A 36 4.57 15.55 -2.01
C SER A 36 3.71 14.29 -1.96
N ASP A 37 4.09 13.27 -2.72
CA ASP A 37 3.37 11.99 -2.69
C ASP A 37 3.38 11.40 -1.29
N LEU A 38 4.54 11.43 -0.64
CA LEU A 38 4.67 10.83 0.69
C LEU A 38 3.97 11.65 1.75
N ALA A 39 3.95 12.98 1.59
CA ALA A 39 3.23 13.83 2.54
C ALA A 39 1.74 13.52 2.55
N ARG A 40 1.19 13.14 1.40
CA ARG A 40 -0.23 12.81 1.29
C ARG A 40 -0.52 11.36 1.62
N ALA A 41 0.49 10.51 1.67
CA ALA A 41 0.29 9.09 1.89
C ALA A 41 -0.03 8.82 3.35
N PRO A 42 -0.96 7.90 3.64
CA PRO A 42 -1.19 7.51 5.01
C PRO A 42 0.03 6.79 5.57
N VAL A 43 0.16 6.79 6.88
CA VAL A 43 1.22 6.07 7.58
C VAL A 43 0.68 4.73 8.02
N LEU A 44 1.44 3.67 7.78
CA LEU A 44 1.12 2.33 8.25
C LEU A 44 2.15 1.95 9.29
N SER A 45 1.71 1.80 10.55
CA SER A 45 2.58 1.50 11.68
C SER A 45 2.33 0.10 12.19
N ALA A 46 3.29 -0.44 12.95
CA ALA A 46 3.21 -1.80 13.47
C ALA A 46 2.88 -2.78 12.36
N TRP A 47 3.50 -2.56 11.22
CA TRP A 47 3.19 -3.34 10.02
C TRP A 47 3.93 -4.68 10.05
N THR A 48 3.33 -5.64 9.38
CA THR A 48 3.90 -6.96 9.22
C THR A 48 3.49 -7.51 7.85
N PRO A 49 4.39 -8.23 7.18
CA PRO A 49 4.00 -8.89 5.94
C PRO A 49 3.00 -10.01 6.23
N VAL A 50 2.07 -10.19 5.32
CA VAL A 50 1.10 -11.27 5.42
C VAL A 50 0.89 -11.86 4.04
N ILE A 51 0.42 -13.08 3.99
CA ILE A 51 -0.02 -13.71 2.75
C ILE A 51 -1.52 -13.90 2.87
N VAL A 52 -2.26 -13.24 1.98
CA VAL A 52 -3.71 -13.34 2.01
C VAL A 52 -4.14 -14.62 1.29
N PRO A 53 -5.41 -15.05 1.46
CA PRO A 53 -5.83 -16.32 0.87
C PRO A 53 -5.67 -16.41 -0.65
N THR A 54 -5.59 -15.28 -1.34
CA THR A 54 -5.34 -15.28 -2.78
C THR A 54 -3.86 -15.43 -3.12
N MET A 55 -3.01 -15.68 -2.11
CA MET A 55 -1.57 -15.82 -2.27
C MET A 55 -0.88 -14.54 -2.73
N GLU A 56 -1.48 -13.40 -2.46
CA GLU A 56 -0.89 -12.09 -2.71
C GLU A 56 -0.16 -11.62 -1.47
N ARG A 57 0.92 -10.89 -1.68
CA ARG A 57 1.62 -10.26 -0.56
C ARG A 57 0.96 -8.95 -0.22
N ALA A 58 0.86 -8.68 1.07
CA ALA A 58 0.25 -7.48 1.60
C ALA A 58 0.93 -7.15 2.92
N LEU A 59 0.58 -6.01 3.49
CA LEU A 59 1.01 -5.66 4.85
C LEU A 59 -0.22 -5.49 5.73
N ALA A 60 -0.13 -5.96 6.95
CA ALA A 60 -1.11 -5.66 7.98
C ALA A 60 -0.48 -4.63 8.93
N GLY A 61 -1.27 -3.70 9.39
CA GLY A 61 -0.76 -2.70 10.31
C GLY A 61 -1.85 -1.75 10.76
N THR A 62 -1.44 -0.71 11.46
CA THR A 62 -2.32 0.33 11.98
C THR A 62 -2.14 1.58 11.12
N VAL A 63 -3.23 2.14 10.62
CA VAL A 63 -3.17 3.27 9.70
C VAL A 63 -3.39 4.59 10.41
N HIS A 64 -2.76 5.63 9.87
CA HIS A 64 -2.98 7.01 10.24
C HIS A 64 -2.97 7.84 8.97
N GLY A 65 -3.96 8.72 8.84
CA GLY A 65 -4.05 9.60 7.68
C GLY A 65 -4.65 8.95 6.46
N HIS A 66 -5.35 7.84 6.63
CA HIS A 66 -6.03 7.18 5.52
C HIS A 66 -7.34 7.91 5.22
N PRO A 67 -7.66 8.13 3.94
CA PRO A 67 -8.88 8.89 3.62
C PRO A 67 -10.18 8.17 3.98
N LEU A 68 -10.16 6.83 4.10
CA LEU A 68 -11.37 6.05 4.31
C LEU A 68 -11.37 5.26 5.60
N ILE A 69 -10.24 5.15 6.29
CA ILE A 69 -10.10 4.34 7.50
C ILE A 69 -9.67 5.25 8.63
N ALA A 70 -10.36 5.16 9.77
CA ALA A 70 -10.07 6.01 10.90
C ALA A 70 -8.69 5.73 11.47
N ASN A 71 -8.05 6.77 12.00
CA ASN A 71 -6.73 6.65 12.60
C ASN A 71 -6.73 5.62 13.71
N GLY A 72 -5.66 4.83 13.77
CA GLY A 72 -5.48 3.85 14.80
C GLY A 72 -6.15 2.51 14.55
N HIS A 73 -6.88 2.38 13.46
CA HIS A 73 -7.51 1.09 13.11
C HIS A 73 -6.52 0.19 12.40
N ARG A 74 -6.62 -1.09 12.66
CA ARG A 74 -5.81 -2.08 11.94
C ARG A 74 -6.42 -2.35 10.59
N THR A 75 -5.55 -2.62 9.63
CA THR A 75 -5.99 -2.94 8.28
C THR A 75 -4.99 -3.88 7.62
N VAL A 76 -5.43 -4.51 6.55
CA VAL A 76 -4.56 -5.25 5.63
C VAL A 76 -4.60 -4.48 4.32
N THR A 77 -3.43 -4.15 3.77
CA THR A 77 -3.37 -3.39 2.53
C THR A 77 -3.82 -4.26 1.36
N SER A 78 -4.09 -3.61 0.25
CA SER A 78 -4.23 -4.33 -1.00
C SER A 78 -2.87 -4.87 -1.43
N HIS A 79 -2.87 -5.61 -2.54
CA HIS A 79 -1.69 -6.28 -3.07
C HIS A 79 -0.51 -5.34 -3.18
N LEU A 80 0.65 -5.78 -2.69
CA LEU A 80 1.90 -5.03 -2.81
C LEU A 80 2.42 -5.15 -4.23
N VAL A 81 2.75 -4.01 -4.83
CA VAL A 81 3.35 -4.00 -6.16
C VAL A 81 4.77 -3.46 -6.13
N ALA A 82 5.13 -2.68 -5.14
CA ALA A 82 6.51 -2.21 -4.97
C ALA A 82 6.75 -1.88 -3.51
N VAL A 83 7.96 -2.16 -3.04
CA VAL A 83 8.33 -1.89 -1.66
C VAL A 83 9.72 -1.29 -1.64
N ASP A 84 9.92 -0.36 -0.73
CA ASP A 84 11.26 0.16 -0.44
C ASP A 84 11.34 0.45 1.05
N PRO A 85 11.56 -0.59 1.86
CA PRO A 85 11.62 -0.38 3.32
C PRO A 85 12.75 0.56 3.71
N GLY A 86 13.84 0.59 2.95
CA GLY A 86 14.95 1.48 3.25
C GLY A 86 14.59 2.93 3.11
N LEU A 87 13.71 3.28 2.18
CA LEU A 87 13.21 4.63 2.00
C LEU A 87 11.88 4.85 2.71
N GLY A 88 11.30 3.79 3.30
CA GLY A 88 10.15 3.94 4.18
C GLY A 88 8.81 4.04 3.47
N TRP A 89 8.66 3.41 2.33
CA TRP A 89 7.39 3.44 1.64
C TRP A 89 7.09 2.13 0.93
N ILE A 90 5.80 1.92 0.66
CA ILE A 90 5.32 0.85 -0.22
C ILE A 90 4.30 1.44 -1.19
N ARG A 91 4.12 0.75 -2.31
CA ARG A 91 3.03 1.04 -3.24
C ARG A 91 2.17 -0.21 -3.33
N THR A 92 0.90 -0.07 -2.97
CA THR A 92 -0.06 -1.15 -3.14
C THR A 92 -0.83 -0.91 -4.42
N TRP A 93 -1.76 -1.81 -4.73
CA TRP A 93 -2.65 -1.63 -5.86
C TRP A 93 -3.36 -0.28 -5.82
N ASN A 94 -3.67 0.23 -4.60
CA ASN A 94 -4.51 1.41 -4.46
C ASN A 94 -3.75 2.69 -4.18
N ARG A 95 -2.60 2.63 -3.48
CA ARG A 95 -1.93 3.88 -3.06
C ARG A 95 -0.53 3.61 -2.51
N TYR A 96 0.17 4.70 -2.29
CA TYR A 96 1.37 4.66 -1.47
C TYR A 96 0.99 4.65 0.01
N TYR A 97 1.85 4.04 0.81
CA TYR A 97 1.83 4.17 2.26
C TYR A 97 3.23 4.52 2.72
N ARG A 98 3.31 5.40 3.71
CA ARG A 98 4.56 5.59 4.45
C ARG A 98 4.62 4.52 5.51
N LEU A 99 5.79 3.95 5.71
CA LEU A 99 5.96 2.92 6.73
C LEU A 99 6.42 3.57 8.01
N GLY A 100 5.64 3.38 9.08
CA GLY A 100 6.09 3.69 10.42
C GLY A 100 6.95 2.56 10.94
N ALA A 101 7.04 2.42 12.26
CA ALA A 101 7.81 1.33 12.84
C ALA A 101 7.16 -0.01 12.52
N PRO A 102 7.96 -1.04 12.21
CA PRO A 102 7.40 -2.38 12.04
C PRO A 102 6.90 -2.92 13.36
N ALA A 103 6.10 -3.98 13.28
CA ALA A 103 5.65 -4.67 14.49
C ALA A 103 6.85 -5.27 15.20
N ALA A 104 6.82 -5.26 16.53
CA ALA A 104 7.95 -5.76 17.32
C ALA A 104 8.25 -7.22 17.02
N ASP A 105 7.21 -8.02 16.78
CA ASP A 105 7.39 -9.45 16.56
C ASP A 105 7.96 -9.75 15.18
N ILE A 106 7.95 -8.80 14.24
CA ILE A 106 8.66 -9.01 12.98
C ILE A 106 10.14 -9.18 13.23
N GLU A 107 10.72 -8.34 14.10
CA GLU A 107 12.13 -8.45 14.42
C GLU A 107 12.41 -9.79 15.08
N GLY A 108 11.54 -10.19 16.01
CA GLY A 108 11.67 -11.51 16.62
C GLY A 108 11.53 -12.62 15.59
N ALA A 109 10.53 -12.52 14.71
CA ALA A 109 10.31 -13.54 13.69
C ALA A 109 11.48 -13.62 12.71
N GLY A 110 12.12 -12.50 12.45
CA GLY A 110 13.26 -12.49 11.55
C GLY A 110 14.44 -13.28 12.07
N HIS A 111 14.42 -13.63 13.33
CA HIS A 111 15.49 -14.40 13.94
C HIS A 111 15.15 -15.87 14.12
N ALA A 112 13.94 -16.24 13.79
CA ALA A 112 13.50 -17.61 13.99
C ALA A 112 14.12 -18.56 13.00
#